data_75adbc5f4ec10ed5f15b2f5e0905afde
#
_entry.id   75adbc5f4ec10ed5f15b2f5e0905afde
#
_cell.length_a   1.000
_cell.length_b   1.000
_cell.length_c   1.000
_cell.angle_alpha   90.00
_cell.angle_beta   90.00
_cell.angle_gamma   90.00
#
_symmetry.space_group_name_H-M   'P 1'
#
loop_
_entity.id
_entity.type
_entity.pdbx_description
1 polymer ?
#
loop_
_entity_poly.entity_id
_entity_poly.type
_entity_poly.pdbx_seq_one_letter_code
_entity_poly.pdbx_strand_id
1 'polypeptide(L)'
;MKKFKKEPAPDKENLNEDITEAEEEIAAEEEEAKTAAADDEIEKLQAENRQLKEEFLRAYADAENTKKRCAQEIEKNNKYAISSFAKDLLTVADNLHRAIDAIGKDNSENCEALRKGVELTENELTKVFNKFGIKKMEIMDTVFNPNFHQVIQEIEDKEKPNGTIIAELQTGYMLNDRILREAMVVVTKGGK
;
A
#
# COMPACT_ATOMS: atom_id res chain seq x y z
N MET A 1 -71.65 89.95 13.71
CA MET A 1 -70.89 89.49 14.85
C MET A 1 -70.91 87.95 14.88
N LYS A 2 -69.79 87.34 14.38
CA LYS A 2 -69.61 85.88 14.44
C LYS A 2 -68.76 85.53 15.67
N LYS A 3 -69.30 84.76 16.55
CA LYS A 3 -68.64 84.27 17.78
C LYS A 3 -67.67 83.19 17.38
N PHE A 4 -66.41 83.37 17.64
CA PHE A 4 -65.33 82.35 17.58
C PHE A 4 -65.52 81.43 18.78
N LYS A 5 -65.75 80.14 18.54
CA LYS A 5 -65.67 79.04 19.52
C LYS A 5 -64.19 78.73 19.75
N LYS A 6 -63.76 78.83 20.99
CA LYS A 6 -62.45 78.44 21.45
C LYS A 6 -62.44 76.91 21.63
N GLU A 7 -61.69 76.20 20.86
CA GLU A 7 -61.38 74.77 21.08
C GLU A 7 -60.59 74.60 22.38
N PRO A 8 -60.82 73.56 23.14
CA PRO A 8 -60.04 73.29 24.35
C PRO A 8 -58.62 72.77 23.90
N ALA A 9 -57.59 73.21 24.63
CA ALA A 9 -56.25 72.77 24.48
C ALA A 9 -56.19 71.24 24.85
N PRO A 10 -55.35 70.45 24.13
CA PRO A 10 -55.21 69.02 24.45
C PRO A 10 -54.55 68.82 25.80
N ASP A 11 -55.06 67.88 26.56
CA ASP A 11 -54.62 67.53 27.90
C ASP A 11 -53.16 67.00 27.82
N LYS A 12 -52.28 67.61 28.62
CA LYS A 12 -50.85 67.26 28.66
C LYS A 12 -50.57 65.90 29.26
N GLU A 13 -51.53 65.27 29.93
CA GLU A 13 -51.39 63.90 30.46
C GLU A 13 -51.51 62.84 29.38
N ASN A 14 -52.40 62.99 28.40
CA ASN A 14 -52.52 62.02 27.28
C ASN A 14 -51.29 62.06 26.33
N LEU A 15 -50.61 63.21 26.17
CA LEU A 15 -49.40 63.29 25.30
C LEU A 15 -48.21 62.56 25.93
N ASN A 16 -48.10 62.44 27.25
CA ASN A 16 -47.03 61.77 27.93
C ASN A 16 -47.23 60.25 27.93
N GLU A 17 -48.47 59.76 28.02
CA GLU A 17 -48.81 58.32 27.91
C GLU A 17 -48.54 57.82 26.49
N ASP A 18 -48.93 58.53 25.43
CA ASP A 18 -48.62 58.18 24.00
C ASP A 18 -47.18 58.18 23.71
N ILE A 19 -46.34 59.04 24.34
CA ILE A 19 -44.86 59.05 24.13
C ILE A 19 -44.20 57.86 24.83
N THR A 20 -44.63 57.48 26.03
CA THR A 20 -44.09 56.32 26.76
C THR A 20 -44.44 55.00 26.09
N GLU A 21 -45.66 54.85 25.57
CA GLU A 21 -46.05 53.65 24.79
C GLU A 21 -45.27 53.56 23.48
N ALA A 22 -45.02 54.67 22.78
CA ALA A 22 -44.19 54.64 21.57
C ALA A 22 -42.71 54.36 21.84
N GLU A 23 -42.13 54.80 22.97
CA GLU A 23 -40.79 54.47 23.40
C GLU A 23 -40.64 52.99 23.82
N GLU A 24 -41.63 52.39 24.43
CA GLU A 24 -41.67 50.99 24.77
C GLU A 24 -41.82 50.09 23.52
N GLU A 25 -42.65 50.48 22.53
CA GLU A 25 -42.75 49.75 21.24
C GLU A 25 -41.44 49.81 20.46
N ILE A 26 -40.78 50.94 20.39
CA ILE A 26 -39.50 51.08 19.69
C ILE A 26 -38.42 50.25 20.40
N ALA A 27 -38.38 50.22 21.73
CA ALA A 27 -37.44 49.43 22.48
C ALA A 27 -37.67 47.89 22.28
N ALA A 28 -38.95 47.46 22.20
CA ALA A 28 -39.32 46.08 21.94
C ALA A 28 -38.94 45.65 20.49
N GLU A 29 -39.17 46.52 19.47
CA GLU A 29 -38.77 46.25 18.10
C GLU A 29 -37.26 46.19 17.93
N GLU A 30 -36.47 47.03 18.64
CA GLU A 30 -35.00 46.96 18.65
C GLU A 30 -34.45 45.70 19.32
N GLU A 31 -35.14 45.20 20.37
CA GLU A 31 -34.74 43.98 21.05
C GLU A 31 -35.09 42.75 20.22
N GLU A 32 -36.25 42.70 19.54
CA GLU A 32 -36.60 41.66 18.58
C GLU A 32 -35.65 41.65 17.36
N ALA A 33 -35.27 42.82 16.83
CA ALA A 33 -34.32 42.91 15.72
C ALA A 33 -32.92 42.43 16.12
N LYS A 34 -32.46 42.68 17.34
CA LYS A 34 -31.19 42.21 17.89
C LYS A 34 -31.21 40.69 18.14
N THR A 35 -32.31 40.15 18.63
CA THR A 35 -32.46 38.69 18.84
C THR A 35 -32.52 37.94 17.50
N ALA A 36 -33.26 38.47 16.52
CA ALA A 36 -33.31 37.87 15.18
C ALA A 36 -31.95 37.88 14.48
N ALA A 37 -31.17 38.97 14.60
CA ALA A 37 -29.82 39.05 14.05
C ALA A 37 -28.85 38.06 14.74
N ALA A 38 -28.99 37.88 16.07
CA ALA A 38 -28.18 36.93 16.82
C ALA A 38 -28.53 35.47 16.46
N ASP A 39 -29.81 35.17 16.26
CA ASP A 39 -30.25 33.83 15.84
C ASP A 39 -29.78 33.48 14.44
N ASP A 40 -29.78 34.42 13.49
CA ASP A 40 -29.21 34.24 12.15
C ASP A 40 -27.72 33.99 12.20
N GLU A 41 -27.00 34.65 13.08
CA GLU A 41 -25.54 34.47 13.25
C GLU A 41 -25.25 33.11 13.89
N ILE A 42 -26.05 32.69 14.87
CA ILE A 42 -25.95 31.35 15.49
C ILE A 42 -26.20 30.26 14.45
N GLU A 43 -27.20 30.42 13.59
CA GLU A 43 -27.50 29.44 12.54
C GLU A 43 -26.37 29.31 11.54
N LYS A 44 -25.77 30.44 11.10
CA LYS A 44 -24.59 30.45 10.22
C LYS A 44 -23.38 29.77 10.86
N LEU A 45 -23.10 30.09 12.13
CA LEU A 45 -21.99 29.47 12.87
C LEU A 45 -22.22 27.97 13.09
N GLN A 46 -23.46 27.56 13.31
CA GLN A 46 -23.79 26.13 13.41
C GLN A 46 -23.64 25.40 12.07
N ALA A 47 -24.02 26.03 10.96
CA ALA A 47 -23.84 25.48 9.63
C ALA A 47 -22.35 25.32 9.29
N GLU A 48 -21.54 26.35 9.55
CA GLU A 48 -20.09 26.32 9.36
C GLU A 48 -19.44 25.25 10.25
N ASN A 49 -19.85 25.13 11.49
CA ASN A 49 -19.34 24.09 12.40
C ASN A 49 -19.68 22.67 11.94
N ARG A 50 -20.87 22.47 11.33
CA ARG A 50 -21.22 21.19 10.70
C ARG A 50 -20.34 20.90 9.49
N GLN A 51 -20.13 21.87 8.62
CA GLN A 51 -19.26 21.70 7.44
C GLN A 51 -17.83 21.39 7.85
N LEU A 52 -17.26 22.16 8.79
CA LEU A 52 -15.92 21.93 9.30
C LEU A 52 -15.77 20.55 9.96
N LYS A 53 -16.78 20.09 10.69
CA LYS A 53 -16.78 18.71 11.25
C LYS A 53 -16.81 17.63 10.17
N GLU A 54 -17.60 17.81 9.13
CA GLU A 54 -17.66 16.87 8.02
C GLU A 54 -16.33 16.83 7.25
N GLU A 55 -15.74 17.99 6.97
CA GLU A 55 -14.43 18.08 6.34
C GLU A 55 -13.33 17.45 7.20
N PHE A 56 -13.35 17.72 8.51
CA PHE A 56 -12.42 17.11 9.46
C PHE A 56 -12.54 15.59 9.47
N LEU A 57 -13.78 15.05 9.56
CA LEU A 57 -13.99 13.60 9.56
C LEU A 57 -13.52 12.95 8.25
N ARG A 58 -13.77 13.61 7.12
CA ARG A 58 -13.28 13.13 5.81
C ARG A 58 -11.76 13.13 5.77
N ALA A 59 -11.12 14.26 6.13
CA ALA A 59 -9.67 14.37 6.15
C ALA A 59 -9.02 13.37 7.13
N TYR A 60 -9.64 13.14 8.28
CA TYR A 60 -9.19 12.14 9.24
C TYR A 60 -9.27 10.71 8.68
N ALA A 61 -10.38 10.36 8.03
CA ALA A 61 -10.53 9.05 7.40
C ALA A 61 -9.51 8.84 6.26
N ASP A 62 -9.27 9.86 5.45
CA ASP A 62 -8.26 9.82 4.38
C ASP A 62 -6.83 9.68 4.93
N ALA A 63 -6.53 10.37 6.02
CA ALA A 63 -5.24 10.26 6.71
C ALA A 63 -5.04 8.84 7.29
N GLU A 64 -6.07 8.26 7.91
CA GLU A 64 -6.00 6.90 8.44
C GLU A 64 -5.83 5.86 7.34
N ASN A 65 -6.58 5.98 6.23
CA ASN A 65 -6.44 5.12 5.07
C ASN A 65 -5.04 5.22 4.45
N THR A 66 -4.51 6.43 4.34
CA THR A 66 -3.16 6.68 3.83
C THR A 66 -2.10 6.08 4.75
N LYS A 67 -2.23 6.23 6.06
CA LYS A 67 -1.35 5.62 7.06
C LYS A 67 -1.33 4.10 6.94
N LYS A 68 -2.51 3.49 6.80
CA LYS A 68 -2.65 2.04 6.64
C LYS A 68 -1.99 1.55 5.35
N ARG A 69 -2.21 2.26 4.24
CA ARG A 69 -1.57 1.95 2.95
C ARG A 69 -0.05 2.09 3.04
N CYS A 70 0.46 3.19 3.59
CA CYS A 70 1.91 3.38 3.78
C CYS A 70 2.53 2.29 4.64
N ALA A 71 1.87 1.85 5.72
CA ALA A 71 2.37 0.75 6.55
C ALA A 71 2.51 -0.56 5.75
N GLN A 72 1.51 -0.88 4.91
CA GLN A 72 1.56 -2.06 4.03
C GLN A 72 2.66 -1.95 2.97
N GLU A 73 2.85 -0.77 2.39
CA GLU A 73 3.92 -0.52 1.41
C GLU A 73 5.31 -0.63 2.04
N ILE A 74 5.50 -0.11 3.25
CA ILE A 74 6.76 -0.23 4.01
C ILE A 74 7.06 -1.70 4.30
N GLU A 75 6.08 -2.46 4.79
CA GLU A 75 6.25 -3.90 5.05
C GLU A 75 6.63 -4.65 3.77
N LYS A 76 5.94 -4.38 2.67
CA LYS A 76 6.22 -4.97 1.36
C LYS A 76 7.61 -4.59 0.85
N ASN A 77 8.00 -3.32 0.98
CA ASN A 77 9.31 -2.84 0.58
C ASN A 77 10.42 -3.50 1.42
N ASN A 78 10.26 -3.59 2.72
CA ASN A 78 11.22 -4.26 3.60
C ASN A 78 11.38 -5.75 3.25
N LYS A 79 10.27 -6.44 2.93
CA LYS A 79 10.26 -7.85 2.57
C LYS A 79 11.04 -8.14 1.27
N TYR A 80 11.07 -7.19 0.33
CA TYR A 80 11.68 -7.36 -0.99
C TYR A 80 12.86 -6.42 -1.29
N ALA A 81 13.29 -5.61 -0.31
CA ALA A 81 14.38 -4.65 -0.47
C ALA A 81 15.66 -5.26 -1.04
N ILE A 82 15.95 -6.49 -0.64
CA ILE A 82 17.17 -7.21 -1.03
C ILE A 82 17.07 -7.89 -2.40
N SER A 83 15.92 -7.84 -3.11
CA SER A 83 15.72 -8.66 -4.31
C SER A 83 16.69 -8.34 -5.44
N SER A 84 17.08 -7.08 -5.64
CA SER A 84 18.08 -6.71 -6.64
C SER A 84 19.46 -7.27 -6.29
N PHE A 85 19.93 -7.02 -5.08
CA PHE A 85 21.19 -7.56 -4.57
C PHE A 85 21.22 -9.09 -4.64
N ALA A 86 20.13 -9.74 -4.26
CA ALA A 86 20.01 -11.19 -4.30
C ALA A 86 20.13 -11.72 -5.74
N LYS A 87 19.51 -11.06 -6.73
CA LYS A 87 19.65 -11.44 -8.15
C LYS A 87 21.10 -11.44 -8.62
N ASP A 88 21.84 -10.41 -8.28
CA ASP A 88 23.25 -10.30 -8.67
C ASP A 88 24.08 -11.39 -7.97
N LEU A 89 23.76 -11.71 -6.72
CA LEU A 89 24.43 -12.75 -5.95
C LEU A 89 24.14 -14.18 -6.47
N LEU A 90 23.01 -14.40 -7.15
CA LEU A 90 22.72 -15.71 -7.79
C LEU A 90 23.77 -16.06 -8.87
N THR A 91 24.35 -15.06 -9.54
CA THR A 91 25.43 -15.30 -10.49
C THR A 91 26.68 -15.89 -9.83
N VAL A 92 26.97 -15.48 -8.58
CA VAL A 92 28.06 -16.06 -7.80
C VAL A 92 27.75 -17.51 -7.44
N ALA A 93 26.52 -17.82 -7.03
CA ALA A 93 26.07 -19.18 -6.75
C ALA A 93 26.22 -20.09 -7.99
N ASP A 94 25.77 -19.60 -9.16
CA ASP A 94 25.91 -20.34 -10.44
C ASP A 94 27.38 -20.61 -10.78
N ASN A 95 28.26 -19.66 -10.52
CA ASN A 95 29.72 -19.83 -10.79
C ASN A 95 30.35 -20.82 -9.82
N LEU A 96 29.95 -20.84 -8.55
CA LEU A 96 30.40 -21.85 -7.56
C LEU A 96 29.97 -23.25 -8.00
N HIS A 97 28.68 -23.40 -8.37
CA HIS A 97 28.17 -24.67 -8.87
C HIS A 97 28.91 -25.17 -10.11
N ARG A 98 29.15 -24.29 -11.08
CA ARG A 98 29.94 -24.60 -12.29
C ARG A 98 31.38 -24.99 -11.97
N ALA A 99 31.97 -24.36 -10.94
CA ALA A 99 33.33 -24.72 -10.50
C ALA A 99 33.39 -26.15 -9.95
N ILE A 100 32.36 -26.55 -9.13
CA ILE A 100 32.24 -27.90 -8.59
C ILE A 100 32.10 -28.91 -9.72
N ASP A 101 31.24 -28.63 -10.71
CA ASP A 101 31.04 -29.52 -11.87
C ASP A 101 32.34 -29.66 -12.75
N ALA A 102 33.08 -28.59 -12.86
CA ALA A 102 34.35 -28.61 -13.62
C ALA A 102 35.41 -29.43 -12.89
N ILE A 103 35.54 -29.33 -11.58
CA ILE A 103 36.50 -30.07 -10.74
C ILE A 103 36.13 -31.55 -10.68
N GLY A 104 34.83 -31.90 -10.73
CA GLY A 104 34.37 -33.30 -10.64
C GLY A 104 34.85 -34.22 -11.75
N LYS A 105 35.54 -33.69 -12.78
CA LYS A 105 36.14 -34.48 -13.89
C LYS A 105 37.60 -34.86 -13.67
N ASP A 106 38.25 -34.34 -12.63
CA ASP A 106 39.68 -34.58 -12.34
C ASP A 106 39.80 -35.20 -10.93
N ASN A 107 40.33 -36.41 -10.87
CA ASN A 107 40.43 -37.24 -9.65
C ASN A 107 41.78 -37.10 -8.91
N SER A 108 42.49 -35.99 -9.08
CA SER A 108 43.73 -35.77 -8.31
C SER A 108 43.42 -35.36 -6.85
N GLU A 109 44.26 -35.77 -5.89
CA GLU A 109 44.08 -35.44 -4.44
C GLU A 109 43.98 -33.94 -4.19
N ASN A 110 44.68 -33.11 -4.97
CA ASN A 110 44.61 -31.66 -4.87
C ASN A 110 43.25 -31.11 -5.36
N CYS A 111 42.64 -31.73 -6.35
CA CYS A 111 41.31 -31.39 -6.86
C CYS A 111 40.19 -31.74 -5.88
N GLU A 112 40.34 -32.87 -5.16
CA GLU A 112 39.36 -33.24 -4.10
C GLU A 112 39.36 -32.25 -2.95
N ALA A 113 40.52 -31.78 -2.50
CA ALA A 113 40.62 -30.78 -1.42
C ALA A 113 39.99 -29.43 -1.85
N LEU A 114 40.26 -29.01 -3.09
CA LEU A 114 39.70 -27.77 -3.67
C LEU A 114 38.17 -27.89 -3.82
N ARG A 115 37.67 -29.01 -4.36
CA ARG A 115 36.27 -29.31 -4.50
C ARG A 115 35.55 -29.22 -3.16
N LYS A 116 36.10 -29.85 -2.13
CA LYS A 116 35.51 -29.80 -0.77
C LYS A 116 35.48 -28.38 -0.21
N GLY A 117 36.47 -27.55 -0.48
CA GLY A 117 36.48 -26.12 -0.10
C GLY A 117 35.38 -25.32 -0.79
N VAL A 118 35.16 -25.53 -2.10
CA VAL A 118 34.10 -24.86 -2.85
C VAL A 118 32.72 -25.34 -2.44
N GLU A 119 32.51 -26.65 -2.20
CA GLU A 119 31.26 -27.21 -1.67
C GLU A 119 30.89 -26.63 -0.29
N LEU A 120 31.87 -26.46 0.58
CA LEU A 120 31.65 -25.82 1.89
C LEU A 120 31.22 -24.35 1.73
N THR A 121 31.80 -23.63 0.77
CA THR A 121 31.44 -22.23 0.48
C THR A 121 30.02 -22.13 -0.11
N GLU A 122 29.65 -23.03 -1.02
CA GLU A 122 28.28 -23.11 -1.59
C GLU A 122 27.25 -23.44 -0.52
N ASN A 123 27.57 -24.39 0.36
CA ASN A 123 26.68 -24.75 1.48
C ASN A 123 26.46 -23.57 2.44
N GLU A 124 27.52 -22.81 2.74
CA GLU A 124 27.40 -21.63 3.61
C GLU A 124 26.59 -20.52 2.93
N LEU A 125 26.80 -20.27 1.63
CA LEU A 125 25.99 -19.35 0.86
C LEU A 125 24.50 -19.75 0.86
N THR A 126 24.21 -21.04 0.70
CA THR A 126 22.84 -21.58 0.74
C THR A 126 22.19 -21.39 2.10
N LYS A 127 22.93 -21.56 3.20
CA LYS A 127 22.42 -21.25 4.55
C LYS A 127 22.09 -19.76 4.70
N VAL A 128 22.97 -18.89 4.21
CA VAL A 128 22.71 -17.44 4.21
C VAL A 128 21.48 -17.10 3.38
N PHE A 129 21.33 -17.66 2.20
CA PHE A 129 20.14 -17.49 1.37
C PHE A 129 18.87 -17.87 2.11
N ASN A 130 18.84 -19.04 2.72
CA ASN A 130 17.68 -19.52 3.50
C ASN A 130 17.34 -18.59 4.66
N LYS A 131 18.35 -18.03 5.36
CA LYS A 131 18.16 -17.05 6.43
C LYS A 131 17.43 -15.79 5.96
N PHE A 132 17.69 -15.35 4.73
CA PHE A 132 17.06 -14.18 4.12
C PHE A 132 15.80 -14.52 3.29
N GLY A 133 15.32 -15.75 3.37
CA GLY A 133 14.09 -16.19 2.67
C GLY A 133 14.29 -16.47 1.17
N ILE A 134 15.54 -16.57 0.71
CA ILE A 134 15.87 -16.98 -0.65
C ILE A 134 15.95 -18.51 -0.67
N LYS A 135 15.11 -19.16 -1.47
CA LYS A 135 15.02 -20.62 -1.55
C LYS A 135 15.24 -21.08 -2.98
N LYS A 136 16.01 -22.15 -3.13
CA LYS A 136 16.14 -22.88 -4.39
C LYS A 136 14.80 -23.57 -4.73
N MET A 137 14.42 -23.56 -6.01
CA MET A 137 13.26 -24.31 -6.48
C MET A 137 13.68 -25.77 -6.70
N GLU A 138 12.86 -26.71 -6.20
CA GLU A 138 13.00 -28.14 -6.48
C GLU A 138 12.07 -28.48 -7.65
N ILE A 139 12.65 -28.66 -8.83
CA ILE A 139 11.89 -28.75 -10.08
C ILE A 139 12.10 -30.04 -10.85
N MET A 140 13.09 -30.86 -10.45
CA MET A 140 13.38 -32.12 -11.16
C MET A 140 12.19 -33.08 -11.13
N ASP A 141 11.90 -33.70 -12.26
CA ASP A 141 10.79 -34.64 -12.47
C ASP A 141 9.38 -34.06 -12.20
N THR A 142 9.27 -32.71 -12.15
CA THR A 142 7.96 -32.04 -12.04
C THR A 142 7.43 -31.63 -13.41
N VAL A 143 6.13 -31.34 -13.48
CA VAL A 143 5.49 -30.82 -14.69
C VAL A 143 5.88 -29.36 -14.86
N PHE A 144 6.18 -28.96 -16.08
CA PHE A 144 6.47 -27.59 -16.46
C PHE A 144 5.34 -26.62 -16.07
N ASN A 145 5.72 -25.52 -15.46
CA ASN A 145 4.80 -24.42 -15.12
C ASN A 145 5.38 -23.09 -15.66
N PRO A 146 4.67 -22.41 -16.59
CA PRO A 146 5.13 -21.18 -17.21
C PRO A 146 5.40 -20.01 -16.23
N ASN A 147 4.81 -20.05 -15.03
CA ASN A 147 5.01 -19.01 -14.03
C ASN A 147 6.36 -19.11 -13.31
N PHE A 148 6.97 -20.30 -13.27
CA PHE A 148 8.19 -20.57 -12.49
C PHE A 148 9.37 -21.00 -13.34
N HIS A 149 9.10 -21.51 -14.54
CA HIS A 149 10.09 -22.19 -15.38
C HIS A 149 10.14 -21.56 -16.77
N GLN A 150 11.34 -21.44 -17.30
CA GLN A 150 11.60 -21.03 -18.67
C GLN A 150 12.15 -22.23 -19.47
N VAL A 151 11.42 -22.68 -20.48
CA VAL A 151 11.89 -23.76 -21.37
C VAL A 151 12.94 -23.19 -22.33
N ILE A 152 14.11 -23.82 -22.34
CA ILE A 152 15.20 -23.52 -23.28
C ILE A 152 15.23 -24.55 -24.41
N GLN A 153 14.97 -25.82 -24.11
CA GLN A 153 15.02 -26.91 -25.06
C GLN A 153 13.95 -27.96 -24.75
N GLU A 154 13.42 -28.55 -25.81
CA GLU A 154 12.55 -29.72 -25.74
C GLU A 154 13.30 -30.92 -26.31
N ILE A 155 13.25 -32.08 -25.63
CA ILE A 155 13.88 -33.33 -26.05
C ILE A 155 12.81 -34.41 -26.12
N GLU A 156 12.87 -35.23 -27.17
CA GLU A 156 11.97 -36.40 -27.29
C GLU A 156 12.39 -37.47 -26.28
N ASP A 157 11.49 -37.80 -25.38
CA ASP A 157 11.63 -38.87 -24.42
C ASP A 157 10.34 -39.71 -24.41
N LYS A 158 10.46 -41.01 -24.66
CA LYS A 158 9.32 -41.91 -24.72
C LYS A 158 8.92 -42.48 -23.37
N GLU A 159 9.77 -42.30 -22.35
CA GLU A 159 9.56 -42.86 -21.01
C GLU A 159 8.80 -41.90 -20.09
N LYS A 160 8.94 -40.57 -20.32
CA LYS A 160 8.34 -39.52 -19.48
C LYS A 160 7.16 -38.84 -20.18
N PRO A 161 6.15 -38.39 -19.41
CA PRO A 161 5.02 -37.63 -19.93
C PRO A 161 5.48 -36.31 -20.59
N ASN A 162 4.70 -35.86 -21.58
CA ASN A 162 4.96 -34.57 -22.22
C ASN A 162 4.99 -33.42 -21.21
N GLY A 163 5.95 -32.52 -21.31
CA GLY A 163 6.10 -31.35 -20.43
C GLY A 163 6.73 -31.66 -19.08
N THR A 164 7.33 -32.84 -18.89
CA THR A 164 8.11 -33.16 -17.69
C THR A 164 9.51 -32.55 -17.78
N ILE A 165 9.96 -31.94 -16.70
CA ILE A 165 11.32 -31.35 -16.59
C ILE A 165 12.32 -32.50 -16.40
N ILE A 166 13.28 -32.61 -17.33
CA ILE A 166 14.30 -33.64 -17.33
C ILE A 166 15.70 -33.14 -16.97
N ALA A 167 15.95 -31.87 -17.18
CA ALA A 167 17.20 -31.24 -16.81
C ALA A 167 17.00 -29.76 -16.40
N GLU A 168 17.76 -29.34 -15.42
CA GLU A 168 17.88 -27.96 -14.99
C GLU A 168 19.19 -27.39 -15.54
N LEU A 169 19.09 -26.38 -16.41
CA LEU A 169 20.27 -25.69 -16.97
C LEU A 169 20.70 -24.52 -16.08
N GLN A 170 19.76 -23.88 -15.45
CA GLN A 170 19.99 -22.79 -14.49
C GLN A 170 18.98 -22.87 -13.36
N THR A 171 19.50 -22.82 -12.15
CA THR A 171 18.67 -22.99 -10.94
C THR A 171 17.73 -21.81 -10.72
N GLY A 172 16.45 -22.11 -10.49
CA GLY A 172 15.43 -21.15 -10.12
C GLY A 172 15.47 -20.82 -8.63
N TYR A 173 15.17 -19.56 -8.29
CA TYR A 173 15.13 -19.09 -6.91
C TYR A 173 13.91 -18.25 -6.62
N MET A 174 13.39 -18.39 -5.39
CA MET A 174 12.31 -17.58 -4.83
C MET A 174 12.83 -16.73 -3.66
N LEU A 175 12.30 -15.51 -3.52
CA LEU A 175 12.46 -14.68 -2.33
C LEU A 175 11.10 -14.64 -1.62
N ASN A 176 11.01 -15.33 -0.50
CA ASN A 176 9.75 -15.56 0.22
C ASN A 176 8.67 -16.19 -0.68
N ASP A 177 7.67 -15.43 -1.10
CA ASP A 177 6.55 -15.83 -1.96
C ASP A 177 6.65 -15.28 -3.39
N ARG A 178 7.75 -14.59 -3.74
CA ARG A 178 7.98 -14.00 -5.05
C ARG A 178 9.12 -14.68 -5.79
N ILE A 179 8.95 -14.89 -7.11
CA ILE A 179 10.01 -15.37 -7.97
C ILE A 179 11.12 -14.31 -8.05
N LEU A 180 12.32 -14.74 -7.72
CA LEU A 180 13.55 -13.95 -7.88
C LEU A 180 14.18 -14.19 -9.25
N ARG A 181 14.22 -15.44 -9.68
CA ARG A 181 14.67 -15.90 -10.99
C ARG A 181 13.97 -17.20 -11.36
N GLU A 182 13.42 -17.27 -12.57
CA GLU A 182 12.84 -18.48 -13.14
C GLU A 182 13.93 -19.53 -13.36
N ALA A 183 13.58 -20.82 -13.24
CA ALA A 183 14.49 -21.91 -13.58
C ALA A 183 14.52 -22.10 -15.08
N MET A 184 15.72 -22.21 -15.66
CA MET A 184 15.89 -22.59 -17.07
C MET A 184 15.94 -24.10 -17.17
N VAL A 185 15.01 -24.67 -17.92
CA VAL A 185 14.78 -26.13 -17.94
C VAL A 185 14.75 -26.70 -19.36
N VAL A 186 15.05 -28.01 -19.42
CA VAL A 186 14.80 -28.85 -20.57
C VAL A 186 13.58 -29.72 -20.26
N VAL A 187 12.61 -29.77 -21.15
CA VAL A 187 11.37 -30.52 -20.96
C VAL A 187 11.24 -31.62 -22.03
N THR A 188 10.41 -32.60 -21.73
CA THR A 188 10.05 -33.65 -22.69
C THR A 188 9.04 -33.16 -23.70
N LYS A 189 9.28 -33.50 -24.99
CA LYS A 189 8.32 -33.33 -26.08
C LYS A 189 7.73 -34.69 -26.45
N GLY A 190 6.57 -35.01 -25.88
CA GLY A 190 5.79 -36.13 -26.29
C GLY A 190 6.38 -37.49 -25.97
N GLY A 191 5.96 -38.05 -24.86
CA GLY A 191 5.72 -39.46 -24.62
C GLY A 191 4.22 -39.70 -24.67
N LYS A 192 3.74 -40.87 -24.98
CA LYS A 192 2.32 -41.26 -25.02
C LYS A 192 1.63 -40.97 -23.69
#